data_ef3ee108ee2a9335cd78d788d223142d
#
_entry.id   ef3ee108ee2a9335cd78d788d223142d
#
_cell.length_a   1.000
_cell.length_b   1.000
_cell.length_c   1.000
_cell.angle_alpha   90.00
_cell.angle_beta   90.00
_cell.angle_gamma   90.00
#
_symmetry.space_group_name_H-M   'P 1'
#
loop_
_entity.id
_entity.type
_entity.pdbx_description
1 polymer ?
#
loop_
_entity_poly.entity_id
_entity_poly.type
_entity_poly.pdbx_seq_one_letter_code
_entity_poly.pdbx_strand_id
1 'polypeptide(L)'
;MSGRSTVAIIGGTGAEGGGIALRLAKAGHCVLIGSRDAAKAKAAASALAALAGVTIEGDGNRAVAAAGEIAILTVPYAAQRPTIEEIRDILAGKILVDATAPLVPPRVNRVQLPEGGSAVAAIQALLGEAVKVVSAFQNVSAEKLRHLDQPVDCDVLVCADDAPARQAVIDLIATIGMRGIDGGPICNSAAAEALTSLLIWVNRKYKVPGAGIRITGIDD
;
A
#
# COMPACT_ATOMS: atom_id res chain seq x y z
N MET A 1 -3.74 4.96 -20.33
CA MET A 1 -2.77 3.96 -20.87
C MET A 1 -2.68 2.81 -19.88
N SER A 2 -3.32 1.67 -20.13
CA SER A 2 -3.20 0.47 -19.28
C SER A 2 -1.93 -0.30 -19.63
N GLY A 3 -0.78 0.32 -19.39
CA GLY A 3 0.51 -0.35 -19.53
C GLY A 3 0.76 -1.27 -18.34
N ARG A 4 1.36 -2.43 -18.57
CA ARG A 4 1.88 -3.29 -17.51
C ARG A 4 3.06 -2.57 -16.85
N SER A 5 2.95 -2.27 -15.56
CA SER A 5 4.03 -1.66 -14.77
C SER A 5 4.78 -2.74 -13.98
N THR A 6 6.05 -2.48 -13.70
CA THR A 6 6.81 -3.27 -12.72
C THR A 6 6.60 -2.66 -11.34
N VAL A 7 5.94 -3.42 -10.46
CA VAL A 7 5.58 -2.96 -9.11
C VAL A 7 6.36 -3.72 -8.06
N ALA A 8 7.13 -3.00 -7.25
CA ALA A 8 7.89 -3.54 -6.13
C ALA A 8 7.08 -3.39 -4.83
N ILE A 9 6.79 -4.49 -4.14
CA ILE A 9 6.09 -4.48 -2.84
C ILE A 9 7.12 -4.62 -1.72
N ILE A 10 7.51 -3.51 -1.12
CA ILE A 10 8.50 -3.45 -0.05
C ILE A 10 7.87 -3.95 1.26
N GLY A 11 8.46 -4.95 1.89
CA GLY A 11 7.86 -5.64 3.04
C GLY A 11 6.67 -6.54 2.65
N GLY A 12 6.59 -6.97 1.39
CA GLY A 12 5.44 -7.64 0.78
C GLY A 12 5.15 -9.08 1.28
N THR A 13 5.90 -9.58 2.25
CA THR A 13 5.66 -10.91 2.85
C THR A 13 4.50 -10.90 3.86
N GLY A 14 3.98 -9.74 4.24
CA GLY A 14 2.84 -9.56 5.13
C GLY A 14 1.48 -9.80 4.44
N ALA A 15 0.40 -9.78 5.23
CA ALA A 15 -0.95 -10.02 4.72
C ALA A 15 -1.39 -8.94 3.70
N GLU A 16 -1.13 -7.68 3.99
CA GLU A 16 -1.50 -6.55 3.13
C GLU A 16 -0.68 -6.53 1.84
N GLY A 17 0.66 -6.55 1.97
CA GLY A 17 1.55 -6.56 0.80
C GLY A 17 1.33 -7.78 -0.08
N GLY A 18 1.12 -8.97 0.50
CA GLY A 18 0.80 -10.18 -0.24
C GLY A 18 -0.54 -10.11 -0.97
N GLY A 19 -1.55 -9.49 -0.35
CA GLY A 19 -2.86 -9.27 -0.97
C GLY A 19 -2.80 -8.31 -2.16
N ILE A 20 -2.09 -7.18 -2.00
CA ILE A 20 -1.85 -6.21 -3.09
C ILE A 20 -1.06 -6.90 -4.23
N ALA A 21 0.01 -7.63 -3.89
CA ALA A 21 0.83 -8.37 -4.86
C ALA A 21 0.01 -9.34 -5.70
N LEU A 22 -0.85 -10.14 -5.06
CA LEU A 22 -1.73 -11.10 -5.73
C LEU A 22 -2.66 -10.42 -6.73
N ARG A 23 -3.34 -9.35 -6.35
CA ARG A 23 -4.28 -8.63 -7.20
C ARG A 23 -3.59 -7.97 -8.39
N LEU A 24 -2.45 -7.32 -8.16
CA LEU A 24 -1.65 -6.70 -9.22
C LEU A 24 -1.11 -7.73 -10.20
N ALA A 25 -0.58 -8.86 -9.72
CA ALA A 25 -0.11 -9.93 -10.59
C ALA A 25 -1.27 -10.55 -11.39
N LYS A 26 -2.46 -10.72 -10.78
CA LYS A 26 -3.65 -11.19 -11.49
C LYS A 26 -4.15 -10.20 -12.54
N ALA A 27 -3.97 -8.89 -12.32
CA ALA A 27 -4.23 -7.85 -13.30
C ALA A 27 -3.17 -7.76 -14.42
N GLY A 28 -2.10 -8.56 -14.35
CA GLY A 28 -1.07 -8.68 -15.38
C GLY A 28 0.13 -7.78 -15.21
N HIS A 29 0.29 -7.13 -14.06
CA HIS A 29 1.50 -6.38 -13.72
C HIS A 29 2.68 -7.33 -13.40
N CYS A 30 3.91 -6.86 -13.64
CA CYS A 30 5.11 -7.52 -13.16
C CYS A 30 5.28 -7.18 -11.67
N VAL A 31 5.19 -8.19 -10.79
CA VAL A 31 5.20 -7.97 -9.34
C VAL A 31 6.44 -8.58 -8.70
N LEU A 32 7.14 -7.76 -7.91
CA LEU A 32 8.33 -8.12 -7.16
C LEU A 32 8.06 -7.95 -5.66
N ILE A 33 8.21 -9.01 -4.86
CA ILE A 33 8.04 -8.95 -3.41
C ILE A 33 9.38 -8.76 -2.73
N GLY A 34 9.49 -7.71 -1.92
CA GLY A 34 10.65 -7.39 -1.11
C GLY A 34 10.51 -7.84 0.34
N SER A 35 11.63 -8.20 0.94
CA SER A 35 11.78 -8.41 2.38
C SER A 35 13.20 -8.06 2.81
N ARG A 36 13.42 -7.82 4.11
CA ARG A 36 14.78 -7.75 4.70
C ARG A 36 15.53 -9.07 4.57
N ASP A 37 14.81 -10.16 4.42
CA ASP A 37 15.33 -11.51 4.19
C ASP A 37 14.87 -11.96 2.79
N ALA A 38 15.80 -12.01 1.84
CA ALA A 38 15.54 -12.40 0.46
C ALA A 38 15.00 -13.84 0.33
N ALA A 39 15.42 -14.76 1.20
CA ALA A 39 14.91 -16.13 1.18
C ALA A 39 13.42 -16.18 1.55
N LYS A 40 13.01 -15.38 2.56
CA LYS A 40 11.59 -15.23 2.93
C LYS A 40 10.78 -14.58 1.80
N ALA A 41 11.34 -13.58 1.11
CA ALA A 41 10.68 -12.96 -0.03
C ALA A 41 10.44 -13.97 -1.15
N LYS A 42 11.45 -14.78 -1.52
CA LYS A 42 11.34 -15.82 -2.54
C LYS A 42 10.30 -16.88 -2.17
N ALA A 43 10.30 -17.34 -0.92
CA ALA A 43 9.32 -18.32 -0.45
C ALA A 43 7.89 -17.76 -0.49
N ALA A 44 7.68 -16.52 -0.04
CA ALA A 44 6.39 -15.85 -0.09
C ALA A 44 5.92 -15.65 -1.53
N ALA A 45 6.78 -15.17 -2.42
CA ALA A 45 6.49 -14.98 -3.83
C ALA A 45 6.05 -16.30 -4.50
N SER A 46 6.79 -17.40 -4.27
CA SER A 46 6.45 -18.71 -4.80
C SER A 46 5.10 -19.23 -4.30
N ALA A 47 4.80 -19.05 -3.00
CA ALA A 47 3.54 -19.46 -2.41
C ALA A 47 2.35 -18.66 -2.99
N LEU A 48 2.49 -17.35 -3.14
CA LEU A 48 1.45 -16.49 -3.72
C LEU A 48 1.26 -16.76 -5.22
N ALA A 49 2.35 -16.97 -5.96
CA ALA A 49 2.31 -17.32 -7.38
C ALA A 49 1.54 -18.62 -7.62
N ALA A 50 1.81 -19.66 -6.83
CA ALA A 50 1.11 -20.95 -6.89
C ALA A 50 -0.39 -20.81 -6.56
N LEU A 51 -0.74 -19.99 -5.55
CA LEU A 51 -2.13 -19.78 -5.13
C LEU A 51 -2.99 -19.16 -6.25
N ALA A 52 -2.45 -18.22 -7.00
CA ALA A 52 -3.21 -17.46 -7.99
C ALA A 52 -2.94 -17.87 -9.46
N GLY A 53 -2.00 -18.78 -9.72
CA GLY A 53 -1.60 -19.16 -11.06
C GLY A 53 -0.97 -18.00 -11.84
N VAL A 54 -0.13 -17.20 -11.18
CA VAL A 54 0.54 -16.02 -11.72
C VAL A 54 2.05 -16.11 -11.48
N THR A 55 2.81 -15.19 -12.07
CA THR A 55 4.24 -15.04 -11.79
C THR A 55 4.45 -13.90 -10.80
N ILE A 56 5.14 -14.19 -9.71
CA ILE A 56 5.60 -13.20 -8.72
C ILE A 56 7.04 -13.58 -8.37
N GLU A 57 7.93 -12.62 -8.37
CA GLU A 57 9.32 -12.82 -7.98
C GLU A 57 9.58 -12.23 -6.58
N GLY A 58 10.61 -12.71 -5.90
CA GLY A 58 10.97 -12.24 -4.56
C GLY A 58 12.47 -12.03 -4.38
N ASP A 59 12.85 -10.94 -3.71
CA ASP A 59 14.25 -10.66 -3.35
C ASP A 59 14.33 -9.69 -2.13
N GLY A 60 15.54 -9.19 -1.81
CA GLY A 60 15.73 -8.15 -0.80
C GLY A 60 14.99 -6.86 -1.16
N ASN A 61 14.53 -6.09 -0.15
CA ASN A 61 13.80 -4.84 -0.35
C ASN A 61 14.52 -3.90 -1.33
N ARG A 62 15.83 -3.75 -1.19
CA ARG A 62 16.64 -2.86 -2.03
C ARG A 62 16.67 -3.32 -3.50
N ALA A 63 16.82 -4.61 -3.73
CA ALA A 63 16.85 -5.16 -5.09
C ALA A 63 15.51 -4.95 -5.82
N VAL A 64 14.40 -5.25 -5.16
CA VAL A 64 13.08 -5.07 -5.77
C VAL A 64 12.72 -3.59 -5.95
N ALA A 65 13.09 -2.72 -5.00
CA ALA A 65 12.89 -1.27 -5.12
C ALA A 65 13.66 -0.67 -6.29
N ALA A 66 14.86 -1.17 -6.57
CA ALA A 66 15.67 -0.75 -7.73
C ALA A 66 14.99 -1.12 -9.06
N ALA A 67 14.45 -2.34 -9.15
CA ALA A 67 13.83 -2.88 -10.35
C ALA A 67 12.41 -2.33 -10.62
N GLY A 68 11.65 -1.96 -9.57
CA GLY A 68 10.29 -1.45 -9.71
C GLY A 68 10.21 -0.03 -10.26
N GLU A 69 9.24 0.24 -11.11
CA GLU A 69 8.83 1.59 -11.54
C GLU A 69 8.03 2.30 -10.44
N ILE A 70 7.15 1.53 -9.78
CA ILE A 70 6.37 1.95 -8.62
C ILE A 70 6.79 1.07 -7.44
N ALA A 71 7.10 1.70 -6.31
CA ALA A 71 7.36 1.00 -5.06
C ALA A 71 6.13 1.16 -4.13
N ILE A 72 5.64 0.06 -3.55
CA ILE A 72 4.56 0.08 -2.56
C ILE A 72 5.13 -0.39 -1.22
N LEU A 73 5.12 0.47 -0.21
CA LEU A 73 5.60 0.17 1.13
C LEU A 73 4.47 -0.39 1.99
N THR A 74 4.64 -1.61 2.48
CA THR A 74 3.63 -2.34 3.29
C THR A 74 4.23 -2.90 4.59
N VAL A 75 5.07 -2.12 5.22
CA VAL A 75 5.70 -2.48 6.49
C VAL A 75 4.93 -1.93 7.70
N PRO A 76 5.06 -2.51 8.90
CA PRO A 76 4.53 -1.90 10.12
C PRO A 76 5.10 -0.50 10.35
N TYR A 77 4.33 0.39 10.98
CA TYR A 77 4.71 1.78 11.24
C TYR A 77 6.11 1.93 11.87
N ALA A 78 6.43 1.10 12.87
CA ALA A 78 7.75 1.13 13.50
C ALA A 78 8.92 0.82 12.55
N ALA A 79 8.64 0.17 11.42
CA ALA A 79 9.64 -0.16 10.39
C ALA A 79 9.62 0.80 9.19
N GLN A 80 8.63 1.71 9.10
CA GLN A 80 8.45 2.62 7.96
C GLN A 80 9.73 3.43 7.69
N ARG A 81 10.12 4.28 8.62
CA ARG A 81 11.28 5.17 8.46
C ARG A 81 12.59 4.40 8.23
N PRO A 82 12.96 3.39 9.04
CA PRO A 82 14.17 2.60 8.80
C PRO A 82 14.21 1.94 7.40
N THR A 83 13.07 1.43 6.93
CA THR A 83 13.00 0.80 5.59
C THR A 83 13.18 1.84 4.49
N ILE A 84 12.58 3.02 4.63
CA ILE A 84 12.76 4.12 3.67
C ILE A 84 14.21 4.59 3.65
N GLU A 85 14.85 4.77 4.79
CA GLU A 85 16.27 5.17 4.88
C GLU A 85 17.21 4.17 4.18
N GLU A 86 16.90 2.87 4.24
CA GLU A 86 17.65 1.80 3.55
C GLU A 86 17.59 1.91 2.02
N ILE A 87 16.47 2.38 1.45
CA ILE A 87 16.23 2.39 0.00
C ILE A 87 16.17 3.80 -0.61
N ARG A 88 16.40 4.83 0.19
CA ARG A 88 16.20 6.24 -0.18
C ARG A 88 16.90 6.64 -1.48
N ASP A 89 18.15 6.23 -1.63
CA ASP A 89 19.02 6.60 -2.76
C ASP A 89 18.56 6.04 -4.11
N ILE A 90 17.72 4.98 -4.09
CA ILE A 90 17.22 4.33 -5.30
C ILE A 90 15.77 4.69 -5.63
N LEU A 91 15.11 5.51 -4.81
CA LEU A 91 13.73 5.93 -5.03
C LEU A 91 13.62 7.21 -5.89
N ALA A 92 14.72 7.91 -6.16
CA ALA A 92 14.69 9.14 -6.94
C ALA A 92 14.01 8.93 -8.31
N GLY A 93 13.08 9.82 -8.66
CA GLY A 93 12.30 9.78 -9.89
C GLY A 93 11.16 8.75 -9.91
N LYS A 94 10.97 7.98 -8.84
CA LYS A 94 9.92 6.96 -8.73
C LYS A 94 8.69 7.46 -7.95
N ILE A 95 7.59 6.74 -8.12
CA ILE A 95 6.42 6.84 -7.24
C ILE A 95 6.59 5.85 -6.09
N LEU A 96 6.47 6.36 -4.86
CA LEU A 96 6.41 5.56 -3.64
C LEU A 96 4.98 5.61 -3.10
N VAL A 97 4.25 4.51 -3.20
CA VAL A 97 2.97 4.32 -2.53
C VAL A 97 3.24 3.86 -1.10
N ASP A 98 2.84 4.62 -0.12
CA ASP A 98 3.00 4.26 1.29
C ASP A 98 1.64 3.87 1.89
N ALA A 99 1.49 2.59 2.23
CA ALA A 99 0.27 2.02 2.84
C ALA A 99 0.35 2.00 4.38
N THR A 100 1.38 2.58 4.96
CA THR A 100 1.59 2.54 6.41
C THR A 100 0.51 3.33 7.16
N ALA A 101 -0.04 2.71 8.20
CA ALA A 101 -0.87 3.39 9.19
C ALA A 101 -0.16 3.41 10.55
N PRO A 102 -0.23 4.50 11.33
CA PRO A 102 0.49 4.65 12.60
C PRO A 102 -0.17 3.85 13.72
N LEU A 103 -0.18 2.53 13.57
CA LEU A 103 -0.70 1.59 14.55
C LEU A 103 0.35 1.32 15.63
N VAL A 104 0.06 1.72 16.86
CA VAL A 104 0.95 1.53 18.03
C VAL A 104 0.36 0.48 18.98
N PRO A 105 0.90 -0.76 19.00
CA PRO A 105 0.45 -1.78 19.93
C PRO A 105 0.65 -1.33 21.40
N PRO A 106 -0.21 -1.82 22.37
CA PRO A 106 -1.29 -2.79 22.14
C PRO A 106 -2.62 -2.17 21.70
N ARG A 107 -2.70 -0.84 21.56
CA ARG A 107 -3.95 -0.10 21.38
C ARG A 107 -4.21 0.29 19.91
N VAL A 108 -4.01 -0.64 18.98
CA VAL A 108 -4.15 -0.40 17.53
C VAL A 108 -5.55 0.04 17.07
N ASN A 109 -6.58 -0.14 17.90
CA ASN A 109 -7.95 0.28 17.64
C ASN A 109 -8.27 1.68 18.23
N ARG A 110 -7.26 2.46 18.54
CA ARG A 110 -7.36 3.87 18.92
C ARG A 110 -6.49 4.70 18.01
N VAL A 111 -7.03 5.79 17.52
CA VAL A 111 -6.28 6.74 16.68
C VAL A 111 -5.11 7.31 17.47
N GLN A 112 -3.91 7.18 16.92
CA GLN A 112 -2.64 7.65 17.48
C GLN A 112 -1.81 8.21 16.33
N LEU A 113 -2.16 9.42 15.86
CA LEU A 113 -1.39 10.07 14.80
C LEU A 113 -0.04 10.57 15.35
N PRO A 114 1.03 10.55 14.52
CA PRO A 114 2.33 11.09 14.91
C PRO A 114 2.29 12.60 15.02
N GLU A 115 3.34 13.18 15.58
CA GLU A 115 3.59 14.61 15.48
C GLU A 115 3.57 15.05 14.00
N GLY A 116 2.92 16.15 13.68
CA GLY A 116 2.67 16.57 12.29
C GLY A 116 1.45 15.92 11.63
N GLY A 117 0.74 15.00 12.31
CA GLY A 117 -0.59 14.50 11.92
C GLY A 117 -0.57 13.33 10.93
N SER A 118 0.49 13.10 10.16
CA SER A 118 0.55 12.03 9.16
C SER A 118 1.93 11.38 9.08
N ALA A 119 1.96 10.05 9.17
CA ALA A 119 3.18 9.26 8.97
C ALA A 119 3.67 9.33 7.52
N VAL A 120 2.75 9.31 6.56
CA VAL A 120 3.09 9.36 5.13
C VAL A 120 3.58 10.76 4.70
N ALA A 121 2.93 11.82 5.20
CA ALA A 121 3.41 13.19 4.95
C ALA A 121 4.83 13.43 5.52
N ALA A 122 5.14 12.82 6.65
CA ALA A 122 6.49 12.86 7.21
C ALA A 122 7.53 12.16 6.32
N ILE A 123 7.15 11.08 5.61
CA ILE A 123 8.02 10.42 4.61
C ILE A 123 8.20 11.31 3.39
N GLN A 124 7.15 11.98 2.89
CA GLN A 124 7.30 12.95 1.78
C GLN A 124 8.28 14.07 2.17
N ALA A 125 8.16 14.63 3.36
CA ALA A 125 9.08 15.66 3.85
C ALA A 125 10.54 15.15 3.97
N LEU A 126 10.73 13.88 4.39
CA LEU A 126 12.04 13.23 4.49
C LEU A 126 12.70 13.02 3.12
N LEU A 127 11.93 12.62 2.11
CA LEU A 127 12.43 12.27 0.78
C LEU A 127 12.55 13.48 -0.16
N GLY A 128 11.84 14.58 0.15
CA GLY A 128 11.81 15.77 -0.69
C GLY A 128 11.11 15.54 -2.03
N GLU A 129 11.29 16.48 -2.97
CA GLU A 129 10.59 16.47 -4.27
C GLU A 129 11.11 15.43 -5.27
N ALA A 130 12.26 14.82 -4.98
CA ALA A 130 12.86 13.81 -5.86
C ALA A 130 12.06 12.50 -5.91
N VAL A 131 11.24 12.25 -4.91
CA VAL A 131 10.37 11.06 -4.80
C VAL A 131 8.93 11.52 -4.67
N LYS A 132 8.04 10.98 -5.50
CA LYS A 132 6.61 11.27 -5.45
C LYS A 132 5.92 10.29 -4.50
N VAL A 133 5.69 10.74 -3.25
CA VAL A 133 5.02 9.89 -2.24
C VAL A 133 3.51 10.00 -2.38
N VAL A 134 2.85 8.86 -2.43
CA VAL A 134 1.40 8.71 -2.53
C VAL A 134 0.91 7.86 -1.36
N SER A 135 -0.02 8.37 -0.57
CA SER A 135 -0.73 7.62 0.46
C SER A 135 -1.86 6.83 -0.18
N ALA A 136 -1.91 5.52 0.03
CA ALA A 136 -3.03 4.67 -0.42
C ALA A 136 -3.07 3.35 0.38
N PHE A 137 -4.24 2.71 0.42
CA PHE A 137 -4.55 1.41 1.05
C PHE A 137 -4.70 1.39 2.58
N GLN A 138 -4.42 2.44 3.33
CA GLN A 138 -4.54 2.46 4.80
C GLN A 138 -5.91 2.01 5.32
N ASN A 139 -6.96 2.29 4.57
CA ASN A 139 -8.34 1.98 4.93
C ASN A 139 -8.87 0.65 4.33
N VAL A 140 -8.00 -0.16 3.71
CA VAL A 140 -8.38 -1.41 3.05
C VAL A 140 -8.09 -2.61 3.94
N SER A 141 -8.97 -3.61 3.97
CA SER A 141 -8.75 -4.84 4.71
C SER A 141 -7.76 -5.76 4.00
N ALA A 142 -6.62 -6.03 4.65
CA ALA A 142 -5.63 -6.99 4.17
C ALA A 142 -6.22 -8.39 3.93
N GLU A 143 -7.21 -8.80 4.73
CA GLU A 143 -7.90 -10.07 4.57
C GLU A 143 -8.68 -10.10 3.25
N LYS A 144 -9.48 -9.05 2.97
CA LYS A 144 -10.25 -8.95 1.72
C LYS A 144 -9.37 -8.89 0.47
N LEU A 145 -8.20 -8.27 0.56
CA LEU A 145 -7.25 -8.23 -0.57
C LEU A 145 -6.78 -9.62 -1.01
N ARG A 146 -6.74 -10.60 -0.10
CA ARG A 146 -6.27 -11.96 -0.40
C ARG A 146 -7.32 -12.86 -1.04
N HIS A 147 -8.59 -12.53 -0.94
CA HIS A 147 -9.70 -13.28 -1.53
C HIS A 147 -9.97 -12.81 -2.95
N LEU A 148 -9.28 -13.43 -3.93
CA LEU A 148 -9.33 -13.01 -5.36
C LEU A 148 -10.67 -13.27 -6.03
N ASP A 149 -11.48 -14.18 -5.49
CA ASP A 149 -12.81 -14.57 -5.94
C ASP A 149 -13.91 -13.57 -5.52
N GLN A 150 -13.56 -12.62 -4.65
CA GLN A 150 -14.50 -11.62 -4.14
C GLN A 150 -14.03 -10.20 -4.47
N PRO A 151 -14.95 -9.32 -4.87
CA PRO A 151 -14.65 -7.90 -5.00
C PRO A 151 -14.34 -7.31 -3.62
N VAL A 152 -13.45 -6.33 -3.58
CA VAL A 152 -13.22 -5.54 -2.38
C VAL A 152 -14.17 -4.34 -2.40
N ASP A 153 -15.28 -4.44 -1.70
CA ASP A 153 -16.26 -3.35 -1.58
C ASP A 153 -15.75 -2.31 -0.59
N CYS A 154 -14.81 -1.49 -1.07
CA CYS A 154 -14.18 -0.42 -0.31
C CYS A 154 -13.51 0.54 -1.29
N ASP A 155 -13.68 1.84 -1.07
CA ASP A 155 -12.91 2.85 -1.79
C ASP A 155 -11.52 2.96 -1.18
N VAL A 156 -10.52 3.25 -2.02
CA VAL A 156 -9.15 3.54 -1.58
C VAL A 156 -8.95 5.05 -1.61
N LEU A 157 -8.71 5.65 -0.45
CA LEU A 157 -8.37 7.08 -0.39
C LEU A 157 -6.93 7.27 -0.85
N VAL A 158 -6.71 8.15 -1.84
CA VAL A 158 -5.39 8.39 -2.44
C VAL A 158 -5.01 9.85 -2.26
N CYS A 159 -3.92 10.13 -1.53
CA CYS A 159 -3.45 11.49 -1.26
C CYS A 159 -1.99 11.65 -1.71
N ALA A 160 -1.67 12.74 -2.39
CA ALA A 160 -0.31 13.12 -2.77
C ALA A 160 -0.27 14.60 -3.15
N ASP A 161 0.90 15.24 -3.03
CA ASP A 161 1.09 16.60 -3.51
C ASP A 161 1.28 16.65 -5.03
N ASP A 162 1.90 15.61 -5.61
CA ASP A 162 2.05 15.45 -7.06
C ASP A 162 0.76 14.85 -7.67
N ALA A 163 -0.02 15.69 -8.34
CA ALA A 163 -1.29 15.26 -8.95
C ALA A 163 -1.15 14.17 -10.04
N PRO A 164 -0.13 14.21 -10.93
CA PRO A 164 0.12 13.11 -11.86
C PRO A 164 0.43 11.77 -11.18
N ALA A 165 1.24 11.76 -10.11
CA ALA A 165 1.54 10.55 -9.35
C ALA A 165 0.29 10.02 -8.64
N ARG A 166 -0.55 10.91 -8.08
CA ARG A 166 -1.84 10.55 -7.47
C ARG A 166 -2.76 9.87 -8.48
N GLN A 167 -2.90 10.45 -9.67
CA GLN A 167 -3.71 9.85 -10.74
C GLN A 167 -3.16 8.49 -11.20
N ALA A 168 -1.85 8.37 -11.37
CA ALA A 168 -1.22 7.10 -11.75
C ALA A 168 -1.50 5.98 -10.73
N VAL A 169 -1.56 6.30 -9.43
CA VAL A 169 -1.91 5.32 -8.38
C VAL A 169 -3.42 5.01 -8.40
N ILE A 170 -4.29 5.99 -8.66
CA ILE A 170 -5.73 5.75 -8.86
C ILE A 170 -5.95 4.80 -10.05
N ASP A 171 -5.28 5.04 -11.16
CA ASP A 171 -5.35 4.17 -12.34
C ASP A 171 -4.83 2.75 -12.03
N LEU A 172 -3.74 2.63 -11.27
CA LEU A 172 -3.22 1.33 -10.80
C LEU A 172 -4.24 0.59 -9.94
N ILE A 173 -4.89 1.29 -9.01
CA ILE A 173 -5.94 0.73 -8.15
C ILE A 173 -7.14 0.24 -8.98
N ALA A 174 -7.51 0.96 -10.02
CA ALA A 174 -8.59 0.55 -10.92
C ALA A 174 -8.27 -0.77 -11.65
N THR A 175 -7.01 -1.06 -11.98
CA THR A 175 -6.61 -2.33 -12.63
C THR A 175 -6.91 -3.56 -11.76
N ILE A 176 -6.94 -3.41 -10.44
CA ILE A 176 -7.25 -4.48 -9.48
C ILE A 176 -8.73 -4.52 -9.07
N GLY A 177 -9.59 -3.82 -9.80
CA GLY A 177 -11.04 -3.80 -9.59
C GLY A 177 -11.49 -3.04 -8.35
N MET A 178 -10.71 -2.06 -7.90
CA MET A 178 -11.06 -1.18 -6.78
C MET A 178 -11.23 0.27 -7.26
N ARG A 179 -12.00 1.06 -6.51
CA ARG A 179 -12.19 2.48 -6.80
C ARG A 179 -11.21 3.31 -5.96
N GLY A 180 -10.26 3.99 -6.62
CA GLY A 180 -9.42 5.01 -6.02
C GLY A 180 -10.13 6.37 -5.99
N ILE A 181 -10.14 7.03 -4.85
CA ILE A 181 -10.72 8.37 -4.66
C ILE A 181 -9.60 9.37 -4.47
N ASP A 182 -9.58 10.42 -5.29
CA ASP A 182 -8.65 11.55 -5.11
C ASP A 182 -8.96 12.27 -3.78
N GLY A 183 -8.09 12.05 -2.80
CA GLY A 183 -8.15 12.65 -1.46
C GLY A 183 -7.39 13.99 -1.35
N GLY A 184 -6.82 14.48 -2.45
CA GLY A 184 -6.10 15.75 -2.49
C GLY A 184 -4.65 15.67 -1.99
N PRO A 185 -4.15 16.73 -1.33
CA PRO A 185 -2.75 16.83 -0.93
C PRO A 185 -2.36 15.78 0.12
N ILE A 186 -1.03 15.52 0.21
CA ILE A 186 -0.49 14.46 1.08
C ILE A 186 -0.86 14.65 2.57
N CYS A 187 -1.07 15.84 3.05
CA CYS A 187 -1.47 16.09 4.44
C CYS A 187 -2.84 15.48 4.77
N ASN A 188 -3.72 15.28 3.78
CA ASN A 188 -5.02 14.63 3.96
C ASN A 188 -4.89 13.14 4.25
N SER A 189 -3.72 12.53 4.06
CA SER A 189 -3.47 11.12 4.44
C SER A 189 -3.69 10.88 5.93
N ALA A 190 -3.58 11.91 6.78
CA ALA A 190 -3.91 11.84 8.20
C ALA A 190 -5.31 11.25 8.45
N ALA A 191 -6.30 11.59 7.60
CA ALA A 191 -7.65 11.05 7.71
C ALA A 191 -7.70 9.56 7.34
N ALA A 192 -7.04 9.14 6.25
CA ALA A 192 -6.96 7.75 5.83
C ALA A 192 -6.21 6.88 6.86
N GLU A 193 -5.11 7.40 7.41
CA GLU A 193 -4.33 6.75 8.47
C GLU A 193 -5.15 6.57 9.77
N ALA A 194 -5.92 7.59 10.16
CA ALA A 194 -6.80 7.52 11.33
C ALA A 194 -7.92 6.49 11.15
N LEU A 195 -8.47 6.36 9.94
CA LEU A 195 -9.52 5.39 9.61
C LEU A 195 -9.09 3.96 9.88
N THR A 196 -7.82 3.60 9.72
CA THR A 196 -7.34 2.23 10.01
C THR A 196 -7.70 1.81 11.44
N SER A 197 -7.39 2.64 12.43
CA SER A 197 -7.72 2.36 13.84
C SER A 197 -9.22 2.31 14.09
N LEU A 198 -9.99 3.21 13.46
CA LEU A 198 -11.45 3.22 13.54
C LEU A 198 -12.06 1.94 12.95
N LEU A 199 -11.61 1.52 11.78
CA LEU A 199 -12.10 0.31 11.12
C LEU A 199 -11.74 -0.96 11.91
N ILE A 200 -10.56 -1.01 12.55
CA ILE A 200 -10.22 -2.09 13.49
C ILE A 200 -11.21 -2.13 14.67
N TRP A 201 -11.61 -0.96 15.22
CA TRP A 201 -12.65 -0.91 16.24
C TRP A 201 -13.99 -1.42 15.73
N VAL A 202 -14.43 -0.96 14.56
CA VAL A 202 -15.69 -1.39 13.91
C VAL A 202 -15.69 -2.90 13.69
N ASN A 203 -14.60 -3.47 13.14
CA ASN A 203 -14.45 -4.91 12.93
C ASN A 203 -14.67 -5.70 14.22
N ARG A 204 -14.06 -5.27 15.32
CA ARG A 204 -14.21 -5.92 16.64
C ARG A 204 -15.62 -5.78 17.21
N LYS A 205 -16.20 -4.58 17.12
CA LYS A 205 -17.52 -4.27 17.67
C LYS A 205 -18.63 -5.03 16.97
N TYR A 206 -18.58 -5.06 15.63
CA TYR A 206 -19.62 -5.65 14.81
C TYR A 206 -19.29 -7.08 14.34
N LYS A 207 -18.12 -7.61 14.74
CA LYS A 207 -17.65 -8.97 14.39
C LYS A 207 -17.63 -9.22 12.88
N VAL A 208 -17.16 -8.25 12.13
CA VAL A 208 -17.00 -8.36 10.67
C VAL A 208 -15.51 -8.50 10.31
N PRO A 209 -15.16 -9.30 9.27
CA PRO A 209 -13.77 -9.61 8.94
C PRO A 209 -13.03 -8.43 8.31
N GLY A 210 -13.72 -7.44 7.77
CA GLY A 210 -13.07 -6.32 7.08
C GLY A 210 -14.09 -5.24 6.69
N ALA A 211 -14.37 -4.31 7.62
CA ALA A 211 -15.11 -3.10 7.29
C ALA A 211 -14.28 -2.24 6.33
N GLY A 212 -14.95 -1.56 5.42
CA GLY A 212 -14.41 -0.58 4.49
C GLY A 212 -15.23 0.70 4.55
N ILE A 213 -14.88 1.63 3.68
CA ILE A 213 -15.66 2.87 3.46
C ILE A 213 -16.03 2.99 2.00
N ARG A 214 -17.15 3.66 1.73
CA ARG A 214 -17.58 4.11 0.40
C ARG A 214 -17.86 5.59 0.46
N ILE A 215 -17.31 6.34 -0.47
CA ILE A 215 -17.63 7.76 -0.64
C ILE A 215 -18.87 7.83 -1.54
N THR A 216 -19.96 8.36 -1.00
CA THR A 216 -21.24 8.53 -1.70
C THR A 216 -21.31 9.89 -2.40
N GLY A 217 -22.16 10.00 -3.44
CA GLY A 217 -22.35 11.24 -4.19
C GLY A 217 -21.30 11.52 -5.26
N ILE A 218 -20.44 10.52 -5.53
CA ILE A 218 -19.52 10.51 -6.69
C ILE A 218 -19.98 9.39 -7.60
N ASP A 219 -20.22 9.70 -8.86
CA ASP A 219 -20.60 8.71 -9.88
C ASP A 219 -19.44 7.73 -10.12
N ASP A 220 -19.79 6.46 -10.39
CA ASP A 220 -18.81 5.39 -10.66
C ASP A 220 -18.14 5.57 -12.02
#